data_3c42677937802dee36f9365bd0529861
#
_entry.id   3c42677937802dee36f9365bd0529861
#
_cell.length_a   1.000
_cell.length_b   1.000
_cell.length_c   1.000
_cell.angle_alpha   90.00
_cell.angle_beta   90.00
_cell.angle_gamma   90.00
#
_symmetry.space_group_name_H-M   'P 1'
#
loop_
_entity.id
_entity.type
_entity.pdbx_description
1 polymer ?
#
loop_
_entity_poly.entity_id
_entity_poly.type
_entity_poly.pdbx_seq_one_letter_code
_entity_poly.pdbx_strand_id
1 'polypeptide(L)'
;MTDADIAAVAKLCGDLDYPTTPEQLMPRYAAVRAFPGNEIWVAEWNGQVVGWAHGHGGHLLEGSSYVEIGGIVVDPASRGLGIGRLLLRACEQWAHEQGYARIRLRSGIQRVAAHDFYRRIGYQQKNTSITFALDLPRGE
;
A
#
# COMPACT_ATOMS: atom_id res chain seq x y z
N MET A 1 7.04 5.86 8.27
CA MET A 1 5.84 6.39 8.93
C MET A 1 6.04 6.37 10.44
N THR A 2 5.58 7.40 11.11
CA THR A 2 5.59 7.51 12.57
C THR A 2 4.21 7.92 13.07
N ASP A 3 4.02 7.95 14.39
CA ASP A 3 2.73 8.36 14.98
C ASP A 3 2.34 9.80 14.58
N ALA A 4 3.32 10.65 14.32
CA ALA A 4 3.08 12.03 13.88
C ALA A 4 2.41 12.11 12.49
N ASP A 5 2.45 11.04 11.69
CA ASP A 5 1.90 11.01 10.34
C ASP A 5 0.45 10.54 10.30
N ILE A 6 -0.12 10.10 11.43
CA ILE A 6 -1.46 9.47 11.48
C ILE A 6 -2.55 10.36 10.87
N ALA A 7 -2.59 11.63 11.28
CA ALA A 7 -3.64 12.53 10.78
C ALA A 7 -3.57 12.74 9.26
N ALA A 8 -2.37 12.93 8.73
CA ALA A 8 -2.17 13.14 7.29
C ALA A 8 -2.49 11.87 6.50
N VAL A 9 -2.07 10.70 6.98
CA VAL A 9 -2.37 9.42 6.32
C VAL A 9 -3.86 9.12 6.34
N ALA A 10 -4.55 9.39 7.46
CA ALA A 10 -5.99 9.21 7.54
C ALA A 10 -6.73 10.07 6.51
N LYS A 11 -6.32 11.33 6.35
CA LYS A 11 -6.88 12.22 5.33
C LYS A 11 -6.68 11.65 3.92
N LEU A 12 -5.50 11.14 3.62
CA LEU A 12 -5.20 10.56 2.31
C LEU A 12 -6.01 9.29 2.02
N CYS A 13 -6.38 8.52 3.03
CA CYS A 13 -7.24 7.34 2.86
C CYS A 13 -8.60 7.71 2.26
N GLY A 14 -9.14 8.89 2.58
CA GLY A 14 -10.37 9.40 2.00
C GLY A 14 -10.29 9.59 0.49
N ASP A 15 -9.10 9.86 -0.04
CA ASP A 15 -8.87 10.05 -1.48
C ASP A 15 -8.97 8.72 -2.25
N LEU A 16 -8.95 7.58 -1.56
CA LEU A 16 -9.16 6.24 -2.13
C LEU A 16 -10.58 5.72 -1.92
N ASP A 17 -11.53 6.56 -1.55
CA ASP A 17 -12.89 6.16 -1.18
C ASP A 17 -12.94 5.22 0.05
N TYR A 18 -11.93 5.30 0.92
CA TYR A 18 -11.90 4.60 2.20
C TYR A 18 -11.81 5.62 3.34
N PRO A 19 -12.88 6.36 3.64
CA PRO A 19 -12.85 7.37 4.70
C PRO A 19 -12.38 6.75 6.00
N THR A 20 -11.34 7.35 6.58
CA THR A 20 -10.71 6.83 7.79
C THR A 20 -10.41 8.01 8.72
N THR A 21 -10.86 7.90 9.98
CA THR A 21 -10.50 8.90 11.00
C THR A 21 -9.14 8.55 11.60
N PRO A 22 -8.44 9.54 12.21
CA PRO A 22 -7.21 9.24 12.96
C PRO A 22 -7.43 8.20 14.05
N GLU A 23 -8.58 8.24 14.74
CA GLU A 23 -8.93 7.31 15.80
C GLU A 23 -9.10 5.88 15.28
N GLN A 24 -9.59 5.72 14.06
CA GLN A 24 -9.68 4.41 13.39
C GLN A 24 -8.32 3.93 12.90
N LEU A 25 -7.47 4.83 12.43
CA LEU A 25 -6.16 4.49 11.89
C LEU A 25 -5.18 4.05 12.97
N MET A 26 -5.22 4.65 14.15
CA MET A 26 -4.27 4.36 15.22
C MET A 26 -4.16 2.88 15.57
N PRO A 27 -5.27 2.16 15.88
CA PRO A 27 -5.17 0.73 16.19
C PRO A 27 -4.74 -0.12 14.99
N ARG A 28 -5.15 0.27 13.78
CA ARG A 28 -4.71 -0.41 12.56
C ARG A 28 -3.22 -0.27 12.34
N TYR A 29 -2.69 0.93 12.53
CA TYR A 29 -1.26 1.19 12.43
C TYR A 29 -0.47 0.41 13.46
N ALA A 30 -0.93 0.38 14.71
CA ALA A 30 -0.30 -0.41 15.76
C ALA A 30 -0.27 -1.90 15.41
N ALA A 31 -1.37 -2.44 14.89
CA ALA A 31 -1.45 -3.84 14.46
C ALA A 31 -0.49 -4.15 13.31
N VAL A 32 -0.40 -3.29 12.31
CA VAL A 32 0.53 -3.46 11.19
C VAL A 32 1.97 -3.44 11.69
N ARG A 33 2.33 -2.51 12.55
CA ARG A 33 3.69 -2.41 13.09
C ARG A 33 4.07 -3.62 13.96
N ALA A 34 3.12 -4.19 14.66
CA ALA A 34 3.38 -5.33 15.54
C ALA A 34 3.61 -6.64 14.76
N PHE A 35 3.18 -6.70 13.50
CA PHE A 35 3.30 -7.90 12.70
C PHE A 35 4.59 -7.89 11.89
N PRO A 36 5.45 -8.92 12.01
CA PRO A 36 6.67 -9.00 11.20
C PRO A 36 6.36 -9.01 9.70
N GLY A 37 7.27 -8.48 8.90
CA GLY A 37 7.13 -8.48 7.45
C GLY A 37 6.22 -7.40 6.91
N ASN A 38 5.90 -6.38 7.69
CA ASN A 38 5.18 -5.20 7.24
C ASN A 38 6.08 -3.98 7.24
N GLU A 39 5.88 -3.09 6.27
CA GLU A 39 6.55 -1.79 6.26
C GLU A 39 5.61 -0.74 5.65
N ILE A 40 5.71 0.48 6.16
CA ILE A 40 4.89 1.60 5.69
C ILE A 40 5.81 2.79 5.40
N TRP A 41 5.64 3.36 4.22
CA TRP A 41 6.38 4.54 3.77
C TRP A 41 5.43 5.72 3.64
N VAL A 42 5.93 6.90 3.97
CA VAL A 42 5.26 8.16 3.64
C VAL A 42 6.16 8.97 2.72
N ALA A 43 5.54 9.72 1.82
CA ALA A 43 6.23 10.67 0.97
C ALA A 43 5.96 12.08 1.49
N GLU A 44 7.02 12.86 1.67
CA GLU A 44 6.91 14.25 2.10
C GLU A 44 7.31 15.20 0.97
N TRP A 45 6.55 16.27 0.84
CA TRP A 45 6.84 17.34 -0.11
C TRP A 45 6.57 18.67 0.58
N ASN A 46 7.57 19.56 0.61
CA ASN A 46 7.47 20.84 1.30
C ASN A 46 7.00 20.71 2.74
N GLY A 47 7.52 19.70 3.46
CA GLY A 47 7.22 19.49 4.87
C GLY A 47 5.85 18.85 5.15
N GLN A 48 5.11 18.44 4.12
CA GLN A 48 3.80 17.80 4.26
C GLN A 48 3.84 16.38 3.73
N VAL A 49 3.09 15.48 4.38
CA VAL A 49 2.88 14.12 3.89
C VAL A 49 1.89 14.17 2.73
N VAL A 50 2.34 13.78 1.55
CA VAL A 50 1.55 13.83 0.31
C VAL A 50 1.27 12.45 -0.29
N GLY A 51 1.74 11.40 0.36
CA GLY A 51 1.48 10.04 -0.08
C GLY A 51 1.94 9.01 0.94
N TRP A 52 1.44 7.78 0.79
CA TRP A 52 1.88 6.66 1.61
C TRP A 52 1.80 5.35 0.82
N ALA A 53 2.55 4.36 1.26
CA ALA A 53 2.47 3.00 0.74
C ALA A 53 2.66 2.00 1.87
N HIS A 54 1.98 0.85 1.79
CA HIS A 54 2.11 -0.24 2.72
C HIS A 54 2.45 -1.52 1.96
N GLY A 55 3.55 -2.18 2.34
CA GLY A 55 3.96 -3.47 1.83
C GLY A 55 3.95 -4.52 2.93
N HIS A 56 3.52 -5.73 2.60
CA HIS A 56 3.59 -6.85 3.54
C HIS A 56 4.02 -8.13 2.83
N GLY A 57 4.86 -8.91 3.52
CA GLY A 57 5.36 -10.16 3.00
C GLY A 57 4.33 -11.28 3.07
N GLY A 58 4.37 -12.18 2.09
CA GLY A 58 3.55 -13.37 2.06
C GLY A 58 4.36 -14.60 1.64
N HIS A 59 3.94 -15.75 2.16
CA HIS A 59 4.55 -17.03 1.85
C HIS A 59 3.45 -17.98 1.40
N LEU A 60 3.72 -18.71 0.33
CA LEU A 60 2.80 -19.69 -0.24
C LEU A 60 3.47 -21.06 -0.28
N LEU A 61 2.70 -22.12 -0.09
CA LEU A 61 3.22 -23.48 -0.26
C LEU A 61 3.51 -23.78 -1.73
N GLU A 62 2.71 -23.22 -2.66
CA GLU A 62 2.79 -23.51 -4.08
C GLU A 62 3.57 -22.48 -4.90
N GLY A 63 4.20 -21.51 -4.24
CA GLY A 63 4.88 -20.45 -5.00
C GLY A 63 5.93 -19.72 -4.19
N SER A 64 6.64 -18.84 -4.87
CA SER A 64 7.68 -18.03 -4.25
C SER A 64 7.11 -17.01 -3.27
N SER A 65 7.91 -16.65 -2.27
CA SER A 65 7.59 -15.56 -1.36
C SER A 65 7.49 -14.24 -2.12
N TYR A 66 6.60 -13.38 -1.67
CA TYR A 66 6.31 -12.12 -2.35
C TYR A 66 6.02 -11.02 -1.33
N VAL A 67 6.12 -9.77 -1.78
CA VAL A 67 5.57 -8.62 -1.07
C VAL A 67 4.29 -8.20 -1.78
N GLU A 68 3.22 -8.04 -1.02
CA GLU A 68 1.97 -7.45 -1.48
C GLU A 68 1.95 -5.98 -1.12
N ILE A 69 1.64 -5.12 -2.09
CA ILE A 69 1.34 -3.73 -1.80
C ILE A 69 -0.12 -3.68 -1.32
N GLY A 70 -0.30 -3.50 -0.02
CA GLY A 70 -1.62 -3.44 0.61
C GLY A 70 -2.35 -2.13 0.39
N GLY A 71 -1.62 -1.07 0.05
CA GLY A 71 -2.19 0.22 -0.29
C GLY A 71 -1.11 1.17 -0.79
N ILE A 72 -1.50 2.05 -1.69
CA ILE A 72 -0.66 3.16 -2.14
C ILE A 72 -1.57 4.34 -2.51
N VAL A 73 -1.26 5.50 -1.97
CA VAL A 73 -2.05 6.72 -2.18
C VAL A 73 -1.11 7.88 -2.40
N VAL A 74 -1.46 8.74 -3.36
CA VAL A 74 -0.81 10.04 -3.56
C VAL A 74 -1.90 11.09 -3.52
N ASP A 75 -1.66 12.18 -2.79
CA ASP A 75 -2.56 13.34 -2.77
C ASP A 75 -2.86 13.78 -4.20
N PRO A 76 -4.15 13.94 -4.59
CA PRO A 76 -4.51 14.38 -5.93
C PRO A 76 -3.81 15.67 -6.38
N ALA A 77 -3.61 16.61 -5.45
CA ALA A 77 -2.92 17.87 -5.75
C ALA A 77 -1.41 17.69 -6.03
N SER A 78 -0.84 16.56 -5.68
CA SER A 78 0.59 16.26 -5.83
C SER A 78 0.87 15.21 -6.91
N ARG A 79 -0.14 14.83 -7.69
CA ARG A 79 0.03 13.87 -8.79
C ARG A 79 0.85 14.49 -9.93
N GLY A 80 1.53 13.64 -10.69
CA GLY A 80 2.37 14.08 -11.78
C GLY A 80 3.79 14.48 -11.37
N LEU A 81 4.14 14.39 -10.09
CA LEU A 81 5.47 14.70 -9.56
C LEU A 81 6.36 13.47 -9.39
N GLY A 82 5.89 12.28 -9.75
CA GLY A 82 6.65 11.03 -9.60
C GLY A 82 6.61 10.44 -8.19
N ILE A 83 5.73 10.90 -7.31
CA ILE A 83 5.65 10.45 -5.91
C ILE A 83 5.24 8.98 -5.83
N GLY A 84 4.25 8.56 -6.60
CA GLY A 84 3.81 7.15 -6.62
C GLY A 84 4.94 6.22 -7.06
N ARG A 85 5.73 6.62 -8.04
CA ARG A 85 6.88 5.87 -8.49
C ARG A 85 7.94 5.76 -7.40
N LEU A 86 8.23 6.86 -6.70
CA LEU A 86 9.20 6.85 -5.59
C LEU A 86 8.75 5.91 -4.47
N LEU A 87 7.48 5.94 -4.12
CA LEU A 87 6.91 5.04 -3.10
C LEU A 87 7.07 3.57 -3.52
N LEU A 88 6.74 3.24 -4.76
CA LEU A 88 6.89 1.87 -5.25
C LEU A 88 8.34 1.43 -5.33
N ARG A 89 9.25 2.32 -5.72
CA ARG A 89 10.69 2.00 -5.74
C ARG A 89 11.22 1.72 -4.32
N ALA A 90 10.74 2.44 -3.32
CA ALA A 90 11.09 2.16 -1.92
C ALA A 90 10.59 0.77 -1.49
N CYS A 91 9.35 0.42 -1.85
CA CYS A 91 8.80 -0.91 -1.59
C CYS A 91 9.61 -2.02 -2.28
N GLU A 92 9.96 -1.81 -3.54
CA GLU A 92 10.75 -2.76 -4.34
C GLU A 92 12.12 -2.99 -3.72
N GLN A 93 12.78 -1.92 -3.31
CA GLN A 93 14.08 -2.02 -2.66
C GLN A 93 14.00 -2.80 -1.36
N TRP A 94 13.02 -2.50 -0.52
CA TRP A 94 12.79 -3.22 0.73
C TRP A 94 12.50 -4.70 0.47
N ALA A 95 11.65 -5.02 -0.50
CA ALA A 95 11.36 -6.40 -0.86
C ALA A 95 12.62 -7.16 -1.27
N HIS A 96 13.46 -6.53 -2.08
CA HIS A 96 14.74 -7.11 -2.50
C HIS A 96 15.67 -7.34 -1.31
N GLU A 97 15.83 -6.35 -0.44
CA GLU A 97 16.68 -6.45 0.75
C GLU A 97 16.22 -7.53 1.73
N GLN A 98 14.91 -7.75 1.83
CA GLN A 98 14.33 -8.79 2.67
C GLN A 98 14.35 -10.19 2.03
N GLY A 99 14.83 -10.31 0.79
CA GLY A 99 14.97 -11.60 0.11
C GLY A 99 13.72 -12.11 -0.57
N TYR A 100 12.71 -11.27 -0.79
CA TYR A 100 11.51 -11.66 -1.51
C TYR A 100 11.77 -11.74 -3.02
N ALA A 101 11.15 -12.71 -3.67
CA ALA A 101 11.36 -12.96 -5.09
C ALA A 101 10.46 -12.11 -5.99
N ARG A 102 9.39 -11.53 -5.44
CA ARG A 102 8.37 -10.82 -6.22
C ARG A 102 7.72 -9.73 -5.39
N ILE A 103 7.32 -8.69 -6.07
CA ILE A 103 6.40 -7.69 -5.52
C ILE A 103 5.15 -7.68 -6.40
N ARG A 104 3.98 -7.64 -5.78
CA ARG A 104 2.71 -7.63 -6.50
C ARG A 104 1.73 -6.65 -5.86
N LEU A 105 0.75 -6.24 -6.64
CA LEU A 105 -0.37 -5.42 -6.18
C LEU A 105 -1.65 -5.83 -6.88
N ARG A 106 -2.77 -5.51 -6.26
CA ARG A 106 -4.09 -5.70 -6.82
C ARG A 106 -4.73 -4.35 -7.07
N SER A 107 -5.41 -4.21 -8.20
CA SER A 107 -6.12 -3.00 -8.55
C SER A 107 -7.49 -3.38 -9.11
N GLY A 108 -8.51 -2.62 -8.73
CA GLY A 108 -9.85 -2.85 -9.28
C GLY A 108 -9.84 -2.78 -10.81
N ILE A 109 -10.61 -3.64 -11.45
CA ILE A 109 -10.65 -3.76 -12.90
C ILE A 109 -11.05 -2.46 -13.59
N GLN A 110 -11.83 -1.62 -12.91
CA GLN A 110 -12.30 -0.34 -13.42
C GLN A 110 -11.26 0.78 -13.37
N ARG A 111 -10.14 0.58 -12.66
CA ARG A 111 -9.13 1.61 -12.44
C ARG A 111 -8.09 1.64 -13.57
N VAL A 112 -8.54 1.96 -14.77
CA VAL A 112 -7.73 1.87 -16.00
C VAL A 112 -6.50 2.78 -15.96
N ALA A 113 -6.64 4.00 -15.44
CA ALA A 113 -5.51 4.94 -15.34
C ALA A 113 -4.40 4.41 -14.42
N ALA A 114 -4.77 3.75 -13.32
CA ALA A 114 -3.82 3.11 -12.41
C ALA A 114 -3.10 1.96 -13.11
N HIS A 115 -3.82 1.16 -13.91
CA HIS A 115 -3.22 0.05 -14.67
C HIS A 115 -2.16 0.56 -15.65
N ASP A 116 -2.44 1.65 -16.35
CA ASP A 116 -1.50 2.27 -17.28
C ASP A 116 -0.24 2.76 -16.56
N PHE A 117 -0.43 3.37 -15.38
CA PHE A 117 0.69 3.80 -14.54
C PHE A 117 1.58 2.61 -14.15
N TYR A 118 1.00 1.52 -13.66
CA TYR A 118 1.77 0.35 -13.25
C TYR A 118 2.54 -0.28 -14.42
N ARG A 119 1.91 -0.39 -15.59
CA ARG A 119 2.60 -0.91 -16.79
C ARG A 119 3.77 -0.04 -17.19
N ARG A 120 3.61 1.29 -17.14
CA ARG A 120 4.69 2.22 -17.52
C ARG A 120 5.92 2.11 -16.64
N ILE A 121 5.75 1.74 -15.38
CA ILE A 121 6.88 1.60 -14.44
C ILE A 121 7.39 0.16 -14.33
N GLY A 122 6.92 -0.74 -15.18
CA GLY A 122 7.47 -2.08 -15.33
C GLY A 122 6.65 -3.22 -14.75
N TYR A 123 5.49 -2.95 -14.18
CA TYR A 123 4.60 -4.00 -13.67
C TYR A 123 3.84 -4.66 -14.81
N GLN A 124 3.68 -5.98 -14.73
CA GLN A 124 2.99 -6.77 -15.74
C GLN A 124 1.70 -7.33 -15.16
N GLN A 125 0.62 -7.23 -15.91
CA GLN A 125 -0.63 -7.88 -15.54
C GLN A 125 -0.44 -9.40 -15.57
N LYS A 126 -0.76 -10.08 -14.46
CA LYS A 126 -0.62 -11.55 -14.36
C LYS A 126 -1.96 -12.25 -14.48
N ASN A 127 -3.00 -11.75 -13.81
CA ASN A 127 -4.32 -12.38 -13.87
C ASN A 127 -5.38 -11.38 -13.43
N THR A 128 -6.63 -11.80 -13.54
CA THR A 128 -7.79 -11.13 -12.94
C THR A 128 -8.42 -12.12 -11.98
N SER A 129 -8.76 -11.64 -10.77
CA SER A 129 -9.32 -12.49 -9.72
C SER A 129 -10.57 -11.89 -9.12
N ILE A 130 -11.36 -12.74 -8.47
CA ILE A 130 -12.56 -12.35 -7.73
C ILE A 130 -12.25 -12.56 -6.25
N THR A 131 -12.58 -11.56 -5.42
CA THR A 131 -12.43 -11.67 -3.97
C THR A 131 -13.73 -12.17 -3.36
N PHE A 132 -13.65 -13.23 -2.55
CA PHE A 132 -14.74 -13.69 -1.71
C PHE A 132 -14.39 -13.39 -0.27
N ALA A 133 -15.35 -12.92 0.51
CA ALA A 133 -15.14 -12.59 1.91
C ALA A 133 -16.30 -13.10 2.76
N LEU A 134 -15.99 -13.50 3.98
CA LEU A 134 -16.95 -13.85 5.01
C LEU A 134 -16.58 -13.09 6.28
N ASP A 135 -17.47 -12.24 6.75
CA ASP A 135 -17.25 -11.52 8.00
C ASP A 135 -17.43 -12.48 9.17
N LEU A 136 -16.42 -12.52 10.03
CA LEU A 136 -16.46 -13.39 11.21
C LEU A 136 -17.01 -12.63 12.40
N PRO A 137 -17.75 -13.33 13.31
CA PRO A 137 -18.15 -12.71 14.56
C PRO A 137 -16.91 -12.26 15.33
N ARG A 138 -16.95 -11.06 15.91
CA ARG A 138 -15.85 -10.61 16.77
C ARG A 138 -15.88 -11.44 18.05
N GLY A 139 -14.73 -12.03 18.40
CA GLY A 139 -14.54 -12.65 19.70
C GLY A 139 -14.55 -11.57 20.79
N GLU A 140 -15.18 -11.83 21.88
CA GLU A 140 -15.20 -10.97 23.05
C GLU A 140 -14.22 -11.45 24.11
#